data_913cf50d98f75d37c4208db28fcf6260
#
_entry.id   913cf50d98f75d37c4208db28fcf6260
#
_cell.length_a   1.000
_cell.length_b   1.000
_cell.length_c   1.000
_cell.angle_alpha   90.00
_cell.angle_beta   90.00
_cell.angle_gamma   90.00
#
_symmetry.space_group_name_H-M   'P 1'
#
loop_
_entity.id
_entity.type
_entity.pdbx_description
1 polymer ?
#
loop_
_entity_poly.entity_id
_entity_poly.type
_entity_poly.pdbx_seq_one_letter_code
_entity_poly.pdbx_strand_id
1 'polypeptide(L)'
;MKHLVVNAHPNPESLNHSILETAVHALKKNGHEVVVRDLYALDFQPVLTPEDTAAMKAGNTPNDIKTEQEFITDADVITFIYPIWWTGLPAILKGYVDRVFAFGFAYSAGEEGVIKLLKGKKGFIINTHGAPNEVYDKVGMTAGLKVTSDIGIFDFTGIEPVEHLLFGSIGYLDEDSYKGMLKKVEDTINSHFS
;
A
#
# COMPACT_ATOMS: atom_id res chain seq x y z
N MET A 1 12.06 3.76 13.18
CA MET A 1 11.14 4.39 12.20
C MET A 1 9.69 4.09 12.57
N LYS A 2 8.76 4.92 12.10
CA LYS A 2 7.32 4.69 12.19
C LYS A 2 6.80 4.11 10.87
N HIS A 3 6.15 2.98 10.93
CA HIS A 3 5.59 2.28 9.78
C HIS A 3 4.06 2.32 9.80
N LEU A 4 3.46 2.75 8.71
CA LEU A 4 2.04 2.61 8.43
C LEU A 4 1.85 1.43 7.47
N VAL A 5 1.14 0.38 7.91
CA VAL A 5 0.86 -0.79 7.08
C VAL A 5 -0.63 -0.80 6.76
N VAL A 6 -0.97 -0.59 5.49
CA VAL A 6 -2.35 -0.61 4.99
C VAL A 6 -2.61 -1.96 4.33
N ASN A 7 -3.55 -2.73 4.88
CA ASN A 7 -3.95 -4.04 4.38
C ASN A 7 -5.34 -3.99 3.74
N ALA A 8 -5.50 -4.68 2.62
CA ALA A 8 -6.76 -4.69 1.89
C ALA A 8 -7.15 -6.10 1.40
N HIS A 9 -7.52 -6.99 2.33
CA HIS A 9 -8.07 -8.31 2.00
C HIS A 9 -9.28 -8.63 2.88
N PRO A 10 -10.44 -9.06 2.31
CA PRO A 10 -11.69 -9.27 3.07
C PRO A 10 -11.67 -10.51 3.96
N ASN A 11 -10.83 -11.52 3.65
CA ASN A 11 -10.72 -12.73 4.46
C ASN A 11 -9.54 -12.62 5.43
N PRO A 12 -9.77 -12.63 6.77
CA PRO A 12 -8.72 -12.57 7.77
C PRO A 12 -7.82 -13.83 7.81
N GLU A 13 -8.24 -14.93 7.19
CA GLU A 13 -7.44 -16.17 7.08
C GLU A 13 -6.63 -16.23 5.77
N SER A 14 -6.56 -15.14 5.01
CA SER A 14 -5.85 -15.09 3.74
C SER A 14 -4.32 -15.04 3.90
N LEU A 15 -3.60 -15.43 2.85
CA LEU A 15 -2.14 -15.23 2.78
C LEU A 15 -1.76 -13.75 2.98
N ASN A 16 -2.58 -12.80 2.53
CA ASN A 16 -2.32 -11.37 2.75
C ASN A 16 -2.31 -11.01 4.25
N HIS A 17 -3.17 -11.63 5.08
CA HIS A 17 -3.12 -11.45 6.52
C HIS A 17 -1.89 -12.14 7.14
N SER A 18 -1.51 -13.34 6.67
CA SER A 18 -0.25 -13.98 7.12
C SER A 18 0.98 -13.13 6.74
N ILE A 19 0.97 -12.49 5.57
CA ILE A 19 2.00 -11.52 5.15
C ILE A 19 1.99 -10.29 6.07
N LEU A 20 0.81 -9.75 6.38
CA LEU A 20 0.65 -8.63 7.31
C LEU A 20 1.24 -8.95 8.69
N GLU A 21 0.86 -10.10 9.26
CA GLU A 21 1.36 -10.54 10.58
C GLU A 21 2.88 -10.71 10.57
N THR A 22 3.43 -11.35 9.52
CA THR A 22 4.87 -11.53 9.35
C THR A 22 5.59 -10.19 9.25
N ALA A 23 5.07 -9.27 8.44
CA ALA A 23 5.65 -7.94 8.27
C ALA A 23 5.64 -7.15 9.59
N VAL A 24 4.51 -7.12 10.28
CA VAL A 24 4.37 -6.43 11.59
C VAL A 24 5.31 -7.03 12.64
N HIS A 25 5.42 -8.37 12.68
CA HIS A 25 6.33 -9.04 13.60
C HIS A 25 7.79 -8.68 13.34
N ALA A 26 8.24 -8.76 12.09
CA ALA A 26 9.60 -8.42 11.70
C ALA A 26 9.95 -6.96 12.01
N LEU A 27 9.06 -6.01 11.66
CA LEU A 27 9.25 -4.59 11.95
C LEU A 27 9.36 -4.31 13.45
N LYS A 28 8.45 -4.88 14.26
CA LYS A 28 8.49 -4.72 15.73
C LYS A 28 9.74 -5.35 16.35
N LYS A 29 10.17 -6.52 15.85
CA LYS A 29 11.40 -7.18 16.28
C LYS A 29 12.64 -6.31 16.02
N ASN A 30 12.62 -5.52 14.93
CA ASN A 30 13.68 -4.55 14.59
C ASN A 30 13.54 -3.21 15.35
N GLY A 31 12.60 -3.10 16.31
CA GLY A 31 12.43 -1.91 17.16
C GLY A 31 11.65 -0.78 16.52
N HIS A 32 10.87 -1.04 15.47
CA HIS A 32 10.03 -0.04 14.82
C HIS A 32 8.64 0.10 15.47
N GLU A 33 8.08 1.31 15.42
CA GLU A 33 6.66 1.54 15.69
C GLU A 33 5.85 1.17 14.46
N VAL A 34 4.74 0.43 14.66
CA VAL A 34 3.89 -0.03 13.56
C VAL A 34 2.43 0.25 13.84
N VAL A 35 1.82 1.01 12.93
CA VAL A 35 0.38 1.24 12.88
C VAL A 35 -0.19 0.40 11.73
N VAL A 36 -1.23 -0.38 12.00
CA VAL A 36 -1.93 -1.19 11.00
C VAL A 36 -3.28 -0.56 10.69
N ARG A 37 -3.57 -0.40 9.40
CA ARG A 37 -4.88 0.00 8.87
C ARG A 37 -5.41 -1.14 8.00
N ASP A 38 -6.18 -2.05 8.60
CA ASP A 38 -6.90 -3.08 7.86
C ASP A 38 -8.22 -2.48 7.37
N LEU A 39 -8.28 -2.16 6.09
CA LEU A 39 -9.40 -1.39 5.51
C LEU A 39 -10.74 -2.13 5.60
N TYR A 40 -10.75 -3.46 5.52
CA TYR A 40 -11.96 -4.25 5.69
C TYR A 40 -12.42 -4.33 7.15
N ALA A 41 -11.50 -4.54 8.08
CA ALA A 41 -11.82 -4.55 9.51
C ALA A 41 -12.29 -3.18 10.03
N LEU A 42 -11.86 -2.10 9.39
CA LEU A 42 -12.25 -0.73 9.69
C LEU A 42 -13.56 -0.31 9.02
N ASP A 43 -14.13 -1.15 8.15
CA ASP A 43 -15.28 -0.78 7.30
C ASP A 43 -15.03 0.55 6.55
N PHE A 44 -13.81 0.71 6.01
CA PHE A 44 -13.40 1.94 5.35
C PHE A 44 -14.29 2.23 4.15
N GLN A 45 -14.87 3.45 4.09
CA GLN A 45 -15.71 3.89 2.98
C GLN A 45 -14.85 4.27 1.76
N PRO A 46 -14.85 3.47 0.65
CA PRO A 46 -13.91 3.71 -0.45
C PRO A 46 -14.41 4.71 -1.50
N VAL A 47 -15.69 5.08 -1.47
CA VAL A 47 -16.27 5.91 -2.53
C VAL A 47 -15.99 7.39 -2.27
N LEU A 48 -15.20 8.01 -3.15
CA LEU A 48 -15.01 9.46 -3.15
C LEU A 48 -16.32 10.14 -3.61
N THR A 49 -16.86 11.00 -2.76
CA THR A 49 -18.15 11.68 -3.04
C THR A 49 -17.95 13.15 -3.47
N PRO A 50 -18.94 13.76 -4.13
CA PRO A 50 -18.93 15.21 -4.38
C PRO A 50 -18.81 16.04 -3.09
N GLU A 51 -19.42 15.55 -1.98
CA GLU A 51 -19.37 16.17 -0.66
C GLU A 51 -17.95 16.14 -0.08
N ASP A 52 -17.22 15.00 -0.18
CA ASP A 52 -15.81 14.90 0.21
C ASP A 52 -14.98 15.94 -0.56
N THR A 53 -15.18 16.01 -1.88
CA THR A 53 -14.43 16.95 -2.74
C THR A 53 -14.71 18.40 -2.37
N ALA A 54 -15.99 18.75 -2.13
CA ALA A 54 -16.39 20.10 -1.73
C ALA A 54 -15.82 20.47 -0.36
N ALA A 55 -15.89 19.56 0.61
CA ALA A 55 -15.36 19.76 1.97
C ALA A 55 -13.84 19.97 1.95
N MET A 56 -13.09 19.13 1.22
CA MET A 56 -11.63 19.27 1.09
C MET A 56 -11.24 20.60 0.43
N LYS A 57 -11.94 21.03 -0.62
CA LYS A 57 -11.71 22.33 -1.27
C LYS A 57 -11.98 23.52 -0.34
N ALA A 58 -12.92 23.37 0.59
CA ALA A 58 -13.23 24.37 1.62
C ALA A 58 -12.27 24.33 2.83
N GLY A 59 -11.27 23.44 2.84
CA GLY A 59 -10.36 23.24 3.97
C GLY A 59 -10.96 22.45 5.15
N ASN A 60 -12.12 21.82 4.93
CA ASN A 60 -12.86 21.04 5.93
C ASN A 60 -12.79 19.55 5.61
N THR A 61 -11.59 18.96 5.54
CA THR A 61 -11.39 17.54 5.25
C THR A 61 -12.24 16.67 6.19
N PRO A 62 -13.04 15.71 5.67
CA PRO A 62 -13.81 14.78 6.50
C PRO A 62 -12.95 14.05 7.52
N ASN A 63 -13.49 13.79 8.72
CA ASN A 63 -12.72 13.26 9.84
C ASN A 63 -12.10 11.88 9.55
N ASP A 64 -12.79 11.01 8.85
CA ASP A 64 -12.27 9.69 8.45
C ASP A 64 -11.05 9.83 7.53
N ILE A 65 -11.10 10.73 6.55
CA ILE A 65 -9.98 11.05 5.65
C ILE A 65 -8.84 11.69 6.44
N LYS A 66 -9.15 12.67 7.29
CA LYS A 66 -8.16 13.39 8.09
C LYS A 66 -7.39 12.45 9.03
N THR A 67 -8.06 11.51 9.65
CA THR A 67 -7.44 10.47 10.49
C THR A 67 -6.40 9.66 9.72
N GLU A 68 -6.73 9.23 8.49
CA GLU A 68 -5.78 8.48 7.65
C GLU A 68 -4.62 9.37 7.19
N GLN A 69 -4.88 10.62 6.88
CA GLN A 69 -3.83 11.60 6.54
C GLN A 69 -2.87 11.85 7.71
N GLU A 70 -3.37 11.87 8.94
CA GLU A 70 -2.54 11.99 10.15
C GLU A 70 -1.61 10.78 10.30
N PHE A 71 -2.08 9.54 10.08
CA PHE A 71 -1.23 8.35 10.07
C PHE A 71 -0.17 8.41 8.95
N ILE A 72 -0.53 8.84 7.75
CA ILE A 72 0.44 9.03 6.65
C ILE A 72 1.47 10.10 7.02
N THR A 73 1.04 11.22 7.61
CA THR A 73 1.94 12.32 8.00
C THR A 73 2.97 11.86 9.02
N ASP A 74 2.55 11.06 10.01
CA ASP A 74 3.41 10.58 11.09
C ASP A 74 4.35 9.43 10.68
N ALA A 75 4.03 8.71 9.61
CA ALA A 75 4.83 7.57 9.14
C ALA A 75 6.08 7.99 8.37
N ASP A 76 7.19 7.27 8.60
CA ASP A 76 8.40 7.32 7.77
C ASP A 76 8.28 6.38 6.56
N VAL A 77 7.57 5.25 6.74
CA VAL A 77 7.38 4.21 5.73
C VAL A 77 5.91 3.85 5.59
N ILE A 78 5.43 3.77 4.35
CA ILE A 78 4.06 3.36 4.02
C ILE A 78 4.13 2.03 3.27
N THR A 79 3.50 1.00 3.82
CA THR A 79 3.44 -0.33 3.21
C THR A 79 2.02 -0.63 2.77
N PHE A 80 1.82 -1.03 1.51
CA PHE A 80 0.55 -1.55 1.00
C PHE A 80 0.64 -3.06 0.84
N ILE A 81 -0.31 -3.82 1.45
CA ILE A 81 -0.44 -5.27 1.33
C ILE A 81 -1.82 -5.57 0.75
N TYR A 82 -1.86 -6.14 -0.48
CA TYR A 82 -3.14 -6.38 -1.14
C TYR A 82 -3.06 -7.44 -2.25
N PRO A 83 -4.16 -8.15 -2.54
CA PRO A 83 -4.25 -9.01 -3.70
C PRO A 83 -4.43 -8.18 -4.98
N ILE A 84 -3.80 -8.60 -6.06
CA ILE A 84 -4.05 -8.01 -7.38
C ILE A 84 -5.35 -8.59 -7.92
N TRP A 85 -6.36 -7.73 -8.06
CA TRP A 85 -7.63 -8.04 -8.69
C TRP A 85 -7.80 -7.21 -9.97
N TRP A 86 -8.11 -7.87 -11.07
CA TRP A 86 -8.24 -7.21 -12.37
C TRP A 86 -7.04 -6.30 -12.69
N THR A 87 -5.82 -6.84 -12.46
CA THR A 87 -4.55 -6.15 -12.71
C THR A 87 -4.34 -4.85 -11.96
N GLY A 88 -4.98 -4.65 -10.84
CA GLY A 88 -4.89 -3.43 -10.06
C GLY A 88 -5.20 -3.62 -8.58
N LEU A 89 -5.39 -2.48 -7.91
CA LEU A 89 -5.74 -2.43 -6.49
C LEU A 89 -7.18 -2.90 -6.28
N PRO A 90 -7.49 -3.62 -5.17
CA PRO A 90 -8.86 -3.83 -4.73
C PRO A 90 -9.60 -2.51 -4.58
N ALA A 91 -10.92 -2.50 -4.87
CA ALA A 91 -11.73 -1.29 -4.84
C ALA A 91 -11.59 -0.48 -3.55
N ILE A 92 -11.52 -1.16 -2.39
CA ILE A 92 -11.37 -0.51 -1.09
C ILE A 92 -10.01 0.23 -0.97
N LEU A 93 -8.91 -0.36 -1.46
CA LEU A 93 -7.59 0.30 -1.44
C LEU A 93 -7.50 1.40 -2.49
N LYS A 94 -8.09 1.19 -3.68
CA LYS A 94 -8.18 2.25 -4.70
C LYS A 94 -8.94 3.46 -4.15
N GLY A 95 -10.07 3.21 -3.47
CA GLY A 95 -10.85 4.26 -2.82
C GLY A 95 -10.10 4.92 -1.65
N TYR A 96 -9.29 4.17 -0.90
CA TYR A 96 -8.37 4.74 0.08
C TYR A 96 -7.42 5.75 -0.58
N VAL A 97 -6.78 5.37 -1.68
CA VAL A 97 -5.92 6.30 -2.44
C VAL A 97 -6.71 7.50 -2.95
N ASP A 98 -7.88 7.28 -3.56
CA ASP A 98 -8.69 8.36 -4.14
C ASP A 98 -9.16 9.40 -3.11
N ARG A 99 -9.47 8.96 -1.89
CA ARG A 99 -9.98 9.84 -0.83
C ARG A 99 -8.87 10.44 0.03
N VAL A 100 -7.84 9.66 0.36
CA VAL A 100 -6.82 10.06 1.35
C VAL A 100 -5.65 10.80 0.69
N PHE A 101 -5.19 10.37 -0.51
CA PHE A 101 -4.10 11.01 -1.24
C PHE A 101 -4.57 12.24 -2.02
N ALA A 102 -5.34 13.08 -1.36
CA ALA A 102 -6.02 14.21 -1.95
C ALA A 102 -5.08 15.34 -2.38
N PHE A 103 -5.56 16.16 -3.33
CA PHE A 103 -4.93 17.43 -3.68
C PHE A 103 -4.80 18.36 -2.45
N GLY A 104 -3.64 18.97 -2.27
CA GLY A 104 -3.32 19.79 -1.11
C GLY A 104 -2.75 19.03 0.07
N PHE A 105 -2.85 17.68 0.08
CA PHE A 105 -2.25 16.81 1.08
C PHE A 105 -1.09 15.97 0.50
N ALA A 106 -1.34 15.15 -0.51
CA ALA A 106 -0.32 14.29 -1.09
C ALA A 106 0.44 14.96 -2.25
N TYR A 107 -0.22 15.83 -2.96
CA TYR A 107 0.34 16.60 -4.07
C TYR A 107 -0.40 17.93 -4.25
N SER A 108 0.24 18.87 -4.97
CA SER A 108 -0.39 20.12 -5.38
C SER A 108 0.09 20.55 -6.77
N ALA A 109 -0.46 21.64 -7.29
CA ALA A 109 -0.04 22.24 -8.55
C ALA A 109 0.95 23.39 -8.28
N GLY A 110 2.02 23.44 -9.10
CA GLY A 110 2.99 24.54 -9.13
C GLY A 110 3.19 25.06 -10.54
N GLU A 111 3.96 26.12 -10.70
CA GLU A 111 4.25 26.74 -12.00
C GLU A 111 4.97 25.78 -12.95
N GLU A 112 5.84 24.92 -12.44
CA GLU A 112 6.63 23.94 -13.21
C GLU A 112 6.00 22.53 -13.24
N GLY A 113 4.78 22.34 -12.75
CA GLY A 113 4.08 21.05 -12.72
C GLY A 113 3.64 20.62 -11.32
N VAL A 114 3.65 19.30 -11.07
CA VAL A 114 3.19 18.73 -9.81
C VAL A 114 4.20 18.96 -8.68
N ILE A 115 3.72 19.49 -7.57
CA ILE A 115 4.46 19.56 -6.30
C ILE A 115 4.14 18.30 -5.49
N LYS A 116 5.16 17.49 -5.22
CA LYS A 116 5.10 16.26 -4.42
C LYS A 116 5.17 16.64 -2.94
N LEU A 117 4.14 16.35 -2.14
CA LEU A 117 4.03 16.80 -0.74
C LEU A 117 4.43 15.74 0.30
N LEU A 118 4.59 14.47 -0.09
CA LEU A 118 4.97 13.37 0.80
C LEU A 118 6.46 12.98 0.68
N LYS A 119 7.30 13.93 0.30
CA LYS A 119 8.76 13.71 0.18
C LYS A 119 9.39 13.29 1.50
N GLY A 120 10.42 12.44 1.41
CA GLY A 120 11.17 11.92 2.57
C GLY A 120 10.57 10.65 3.16
N LYS A 121 9.42 10.19 2.66
CA LYS A 121 8.81 8.91 3.06
C LYS A 121 9.22 7.81 2.09
N LYS A 122 9.28 6.56 2.60
CA LYS A 122 9.53 5.35 1.81
C LYS A 122 8.24 4.58 1.55
N GLY A 123 8.16 3.92 0.40
CA GLY A 123 7.03 3.09 0.00
C GLY A 123 7.43 1.64 -0.18
N PHE A 124 6.65 0.72 0.37
CA PHE A 124 6.83 -0.71 0.21
C PHE A 124 5.51 -1.35 -0.23
N ILE A 125 5.54 -2.21 -1.25
CA ILE A 125 4.35 -2.87 -1.76
C ILE A 125 4.54 -4.38 -1.71
N ILE A 126 3.52 -5.09 -1.24
CA ILE A 126 3.49 -6.56 -1.23
C ILE A 126 2.17 -7.01 -1.87
N ASN A 127 2.28 -7.69 -2.99
CA ASN A 127 1.13 -8.18 -3.75
C ASN A 127 1.06 -9.70 -3.81
N THR A 128 -0.16 -10.20 -3.92
CA THR A 128 -0.46 -11.60 -4.21
C THR A 128 -1.35 -11.71 -5.45
N HIS A 129 -1.16 -12.72 -6.30
CA HIS A 129 -1.99 -12.97 -7.47
C HIS A 129 -2.00 -14.45 -7.89
N GLY A 130 -3.03 -14.87 -8.64
CA GLY A 130 -3.23 -16.29 -8.99
C GLY A 130 -2.37 -16.80 -10.15
N ALA A 131 -1.91 -15.92 -11.06
CA ALA A 131 -1.09 -16.36 -12.19
C ALA A 131 0.39 -16.53 -11.76
N PRO A 132 1.20 -17.36 -12.47
CA PRO A 132 2.66 -17.37 -12.28
C PRO A 132 3.30 -16.02 -12.61
N ASN A 133 4.36 -15.63 -11.89
CA ASN A 133 5.09 -14.37 -12.14
C ASN A 133 5.63 -14.29 -13.56
N GLU A 134 6.12 -15.41 -14.11
CA GLU A 134 6.67 -15.49 -15.48
C GLU A 134 5.61 -15.14 -16.55
N VAL A 135 4.33 -15.45 -16.26
CA VAL A 135 3.21 -15.06 -17.15
C VAL A 135 3.00 -13.56 -17.09
N TYR A 136 3.01 -12.97 -15.88
CA TYR A 136 2.87 -11.54 -15.69
C TYR A 136 4.01 -10.75 -16.36
N ASP A 137 5.25 -11.24 -16.22
CA ASP A 137 6.41 -10.63 -16.85
C ASP A 137 6.32 -10.69 -18.38
N LYS A 138 5.96 -11.85 -18.94
CA LYS A 138 5.86 -12.07 -20.38
C LYS A 138 4.83 -11.17 -21.07
N VAL A 139 3.71 -10.88 -20.39
CA VAL A 139 2.65 -10.02 -20.96
C VAL A 139 2.74 -8.55 -20.53
N GLY A 140 3.79 -8.18 -19.79
CA GLY A 140 4.03 -6.80 -19.36
C GLY A 140 3.19 -6.36 -18.15
N MET A 141 2.48 -7.26 -17.49
CA MET A 141 1.64 -6.96 -16.31
C MET A 141 2.46 -6.46 -15.13
N THR A 142 3.60 -7.11 -14.83
CA THR A 142 4.52 -6.67 -13.76
C THR A 142 4.98 -5.23 -13.98
N ALA A 143 5.36 -4.88 -15.21
CA ALA A 143 5.75 -3.51 -15.54
C ALA A 143 4.57 -2.55 -15.40
N GLY A 144 3.37 -2.95 -15.87
CA GLY A 144 2.15 -2.15 -15.73
C GLY A 144 1.77 -1.87 -14.28
N LEU A 145 1.86 -2.88 -13.40
CA LEU A 145 1.62 -2.72 -11.95
C LEU A 145 2.61 -1.72 -11.33
N LYS A 146 3.89 -1.82 -11.64
CA LYS A 146 4.90 -0.87 -11.14
C LYS A 146 4.66 0.54 -11.65
N VAL A 147 4.24 0.72 -12.89
CA VAL A 147 3.89 2.05 -13.41
C VAL A 147 2.69 2.64 -12.69
N THR A 148 1.66 1.85 -12.39
CA THR A 148 0.43 2.36 -11.76
C THR A 148 0.58 2.58 -10.25
N SER A 149 1.30 1.73 -9.54
CA SER A 149 1.43 1.80 -8.08
C SER A 149 2.71 2.52 -7.63
N ASP A 150 3.88 2.05 -8.07
CA ASP A 150 5.16 2.61 -7.60
C ASP A 150 5.37 4.03 -8.16
N ILE A 151 5.11 4.23 -9.45
CA ILE A 151 5.27 5.55 -10.09
C ILE A 151 4.01 6.39 -9.92
N GLY A 152 2.84 5.84 -10.28
CA GLY A 152 1.59 6.61 -10.35
C GLY A 152 0.99 6.98 -9.01
N ILE A 153 1.34 6.29 -7.92
CA ILE A 153 0.87 6.60 -6.57
C ILE A 153 2.04 7.08 -5.71
N PHE A 154 3.05 6.27 -5.48
CA PHE A 154 4.12 6.60 -4.55
C PHE A 154 5.03 7.70 -5.09
N ASP A 155 5.73 7.49 -6.19
CA ASP A 155 6.65 8.50 -6.72
C ASP A 155 5.91 9.79 -7.09
N PHE A 156 4.72 9.71 -7.65
CA PHE A 156 3.90 10.89 -7.99
C PHE A 156 3.65 11.81 -6.78
N THR A 157 3.51 11.24 -5.59
CA THR A 157 3.30 11.99 -4.34
C THR A 157 4.60 12.33 -3.59
N GLY A 158 5.74 11.76 -4.02
CA GLY A 158 7.05 11.97 -3.42
C GLY A 158 7.48 10.88 -2.44
N ILE A 159 6.70 9.82 -2.29
CA ILE A 159 7.08 8.63 -1.55
C ILE A 159 8.07 7.84 -2.41
N GLU A 160 9.26 7.54 -1.89
CA GLU A 160 10.28 6.75 -2.58
C GLU A 160 9.92 5.25 -2.56
N PRO A 161 9.59 4.61 -3.71
CA PRO A 161 9.39 3.17 -3.75
C PRO A 161 10.70 2.45 -3.49
N VAL A 162 10.80 1.70 -2.37
CA VAL A 162 12.04 0.99 -2.01
C VAL A 162 12.02 -0.48 -2.38
N GLU A 163 10.85 -1.10 -2.40
CA GLU A 163 10.69 -2.49 -2.82
C GLU A 163 9.22 -2.79 -3.19
N HIS A 164 9.03 -3.72 -4.13
CA HIS A 164 7.73 -4.23 -4.55
C HIS A 164 7.81 -5.75 -4.72
N LEU A 165 7.31 -6.50 -3.73
CA LEU A 165 7.24 -7.96 -3.76
C LEU A 165 5.96 -8.41 -4.46
N LEU A 166 6.10 -9.25 -5.48
CA LEU A 166 5.01 -9.92 -6.17
C LEU A 166 5.06 -11.43 -5.88
N PHE A 167 3.97 -11.97 -5.33
CA PHE A 167 3.79 -13.39 -5.07
C PHE A 167 2.70 -13.96 -5.97
N GLY A 168 3.11 -14.71 -6.99
CA GLY A 168 2.23 -15.35 -7.96
C GLY A 168 1.83 -16.76 -7.58
N SER A 169 0.98 -17.37 -8.41
CA SER A 169 0.52 -18.76 -8.29
C SER A 169 -0.28 -19.08 -7.03
N ILE A 170 -0.87 -18.06 -6.38
CA ILE A 170 -1.65 -18.25 -5.16
C ILE A 170 -2.84 -19.17 -5.42
N GLY A 171 -3.02 -20.20 -4.56
CA GLY A 171 -4.03 -21.24 -4.71
C GLY A 171 -3.52 -22.52 -5.40
N TYR A 172 -2.29 -22.52 -5.91
CA TYR A 172 -1.68 -23.66 -6.62
C TYR A 172 -0.35 -24.12 -6.00
N LEU A 173 0.06 -23.53 -4.89
CA LEU A 173 1.33 -23.78 -4.23
C LEU A 173 1.16 -24.72 -3.03
N ASP A 174 2.25 -25.42 -2.68
CA ASP A 174 2.35 -26.21 -1.47
C ASP A 174 2.66 -25.35 -0.24
N GLU A 175 2.57 -25.96 0.94
CA GLU A 175 2.79 -25.28 2.22
C GLU A 175 4.22 -24.70 2.36
N ASP A 176 5.23 -25.40 1.82
CA ASP A 176 6.61 -24.95 1.92
C ASP A 176 6.87 -23.71 1.03
N SER A 177 6.20 -23.63 -0.12
CA SER A 177 6.21 -22.43 -0.96
C SER A 177 5.61 -21.22 -0.25
N TYR A 178 4.47 -21.40 0.45
CA TYR A 178 3.88 -20.31 1.26
C TYR A 178 4.81 -19.88 2.41
N LYS A 179 5.45 -20.82 3.12
CA LYS A 179 6.47 -20.51 4.13
C LYS A 179 7.63 -19.74 3.54
N GLY A 180 8.08 -20.12 2.35
CA GLY A 180 9.12 -19.42 1.60
C GLY A 180 8.77 -17.97 1.27
N MET A 181 7.49 -17.70 0.91
CA MET A 181 7.01 -16.32 0.69
C MET A 181 7.05 -15.49 1.99
N LEU A 182 6.55 -16.03 3.10
CA LEU A 182 6.58 -15.34 4.39
C LEU A 182 8.03 -15.05 4.84
N LYS A 183 8.94 -16.03 4.66
CA LYS A 183 10.35 -15.81 4.92
C LYS A 183 10.95 -14.71 4.03
N LYS A 184 10.59 -14.66 2.75
CA LYS A 184 11.03 -13.59 1.85
C LYS A 184 10.56 -12.22 2.32
N VAL A 185 9.35 -12.09 2.86
CA VAL A 185 8.84 -10.85 3.47
C VAL A 185 9.71 -10.45 4.66
N GLU A 186 9.98 -11.38 5.61
CA GLU A 186 10.84 -11.12 6.76
C GLU A 186 12.26 -10.70 6.33
N ASP A 187 12.88 -11.45 5.41
CA ASP A 187 14.23 -11.16 4.92
C ASP A 187 14.31 -9.80 4.22
N THR A 188 13.29 -9.45 3.43
CA THR A 188 13.22 -8.15 2.75
C THR A 188 13.10 -7.00 3.76
N ILE A 189 12.23 -7.14 4.77
CA ILE A 189 12.09 -6.15 5.85
C ILE A 189 13.42 -5.98 6.59
N ASN A 190 14.07 -7.07 6.95
CA ASN A 190 15.35 -7.02 7.64
C ASN A 190 16.46 -6.36 6.80
N SER A 191 16.40 -6.46 5.47
CA SER A 191 17.39 -5.82 4.59
C SER A 191 17.17 -4.31 4.41
N HIS A 192 15.92 -3.86 4.39
CA HIS A 192 15.59 -2.45 4.15
C HIS A 192 15.36 -1.63 5.42
N PHE A 193 14.98 -2.31 6.52
CA PHE A 193 14.51 -1.67 7.76
C PHE A 193 15.13 -2.35 9.00
N SER A 194 16.42 -2.60 9.01
CA SER A 194 17.19 -3.09 10.19
C SER A 194 17.62 -1.96 11.10
#